data_b1714808a9c31d77ab8edd35f23f2b29
#
_entry.id   b1714808a9c31d77ab8edd35f23f2b29
#
_cell.length_a   1.000
_cell.length_b   1.000
_cell.length_c   1.000
_cell.angle_alpha   90.00
_cell.angle_beta   90.00
_cell.angle_gamma   90.00
#
_symmetry.space_group_name_H-M   'P 1'
#
loop_
_entity.id
_entity.type
_entity.pdbx_description
1 polymer ?
#
loop_
_entity_poly.entity_id
_entity_poly.type
_entity_poly.pdbx_seq_one_letter_code
_entity_poly.pdbx_strand_id
1 'polypeptide(L)'
;MKEVAATETPAQDAQFYMQIQPDWAASDESCWLDVYERTVKISSSESQELDQQTPPSAVVHSRPSSQFQLQLSAPSQGLESPHLVQIMGQEDLWIDVQVDLKASDASTMRLRTVFQAPNETVDVPVVGGAEALLQLHAVDVSKDERFVVIGGSDGACMLWDSQNRAQMLPLKGHVADVTSARFFPSSQVVLTGSLDFTLRIWSVQGQCAAVLKGHRGGVEDVAVVGRGRNVLSCGTDGLIQLWSCATQDVVAKWANDDQSPVHCLSVMDDTAQLLVEGEYPPSTSENEAETGGKVLFAGLDNGETLGVDVRAREAVLNVDGLAGSITSCTSTTANASVPMLFTGSEDGLLTVWDLRHTGTPLHALSRSSSPIHSIAVSVPSPNEPASAGSVWTAHGDGACCSWSNFGAQPHVSTELTGPQYDAWCQTFSFQLGRLWCRRKWLA
;
A
#
# COMPACT_ATOMS: atom_id res chain seq x y z
N MET A 1 33.28 16.09 34.85
CA MET A 1 32.79 15.58 33.57
C MET A 1 32.07 14.25 33.86
N LYS A 2 30.77 14.24 33.86
CA LYS A 2 29.98 13.00 33.93
C LYS A 2 29.55 12.73 32.48
N GLU A 3 30.00 11.62 31.95
CA GLU A 3 29.44 11.06 30.70
C GLU A 3 27.94 10.87 30.93
N VAL A 4 27.13 11.63 30.19
CA VAL A 4 25.72 11.37 30.04
C VAL A 4 25.63 10.25 29.02
N ALA A 5 25.29 9.05 29.47
CA ALA A 5 24.97 7.94 28.59
C ALA A 5 23.83 8.35 27.68
N ALA A 6 24.05 8.28 26.37
CA ALA A 6 23.00 8.40 25.38
C ALA A 6 21.94 7.33 25.71
N THR A 7 20.73 7.76 25.97
CA THR A 7 19.58 6.86 26.09
C THR A 7 19.30 6.35 24.67
N GLU A 8 19.88 5.17 24.36
CA GLU A 8 19.47 4.42 23.17
C GLU A 8 17.96 4.15 23.30
N THR A 9 17.16 4.67 22.39
CA THR A 9 15.80 4.21 22.18
C THR A 9 15.82 2.69 22.07
N PRO A 10 14.90 1.96 22.69
CA PRO A 10 14.92 0.50 22.65
C PRO A 10 14.95 0.07 21.18
N ALA A 11 15.97 -0.71 20.82
CA ALA A 11 16.03 -1.35 19.52
C ALA A 11 14.73 -2.12 19.36
N GLN A 12 13.99 -1.88 18.27
CA GLN A 12 12.84 -2.73 17.99
C GLN A 12 13.35 -4.16 17.88
N ASP A 13 12.59 -5.10 18.47
CA ASP A 13 12.95 -6.51 18.47
C ASP A 13 13.22 -6.99 17.05
N ALA A 14 14.20 -7.86 16.88
CA ALA A 14 14.53 -8.47 15.62
C ALA A 14 13.29 -9.15 15.02
N GLN A 15 13.00 -8.83 13.78
CA GLN A 15 11.87 -9.40 13.04
C GLN A 15 12.38 -10.49 12.11
N PHE A 16 11.66 -11.59 12.04
CA PHE A 16 12.01 -12.72 11.19
C PHE A 16 10.95 -12.90 10.09
N TYR A 17 11.41 -13.14 8.88
CA TYR A 17 10.58 -13.34 7.71
C TYR A 17 10.96 -14.62 7.01
N MET A 18 9.98 -15.29 6.43
CA MET A 18 10.17 -16.45 5.59
C MET A 18 9.93 -16.08 4.12
N GLN A 19 10.72 -16.65 3.24
CA GLN A 19 10.55 -16.56 1.80
C GLN A 19 10.61 -17.95 1.21
N ILE A 20 9.61 -18.34 0.43
CA ILE A 20 9.56 -19.62 -0.27
C ILE A 20 9.92 -19.43 -1.75
N GLN A 21 10.35 -20.49 -2.39
CA GLN A 21 10.53 -20.54 -3.84
C GLN A 21 9.21 -20.11 -4.53
N PRO A 22 9.23 -19.10 -5.40
CA PRO A 22 8.01 -18.50 -5.92
C PRO A 22 7.12 -19.39 -6.78
N ASP A 23 7.72 -20.37 -7.45
CA ASP A 23 7.05 -21.37 -8.28
C ASP A 23 6.82 -22.71 -7.55
N TRP A 24 6.81 -22.68 -6.20
CA TRP A 24 6.65 -23.87 -5.37
C TRP A 24 5.43 -24.71 -5.74
N ALA A 25 4.33 -24.09 -6.15
CA ALA A 25 3.10 -24.77 -6.54
C ALA A 25 3.22 -25.54 -7.89
N ALA A 26 4.22 -25.20 -8.69
CA ALA A 26 4.55 -25.91 -9.92
C ALA A 26 5.70 -26.92 -9.75
N SER A 27 6.28 -27.01 -8.54
CA SER A 27 7.39 -27.91 -8.22
C SER A 27 6.86 -29.27 -7.76
N ASP A 28 7.27 -30.35 -8.42
CA ASP A 28 6.72 -31.69 -8.16
C ASP A 28 7.27 -32.37 -6.89
N GLU A 29 8.48 -32.00 -6.43
CA GLU A 29 9.16 -32.75 -5.36
C GLU A 29 9.62 -31.89 -4.17
N SER A 30 10.25 -30.76 -4.40
CA SER A 30 10.81 -29.92 -3.32
C SER A 30 10.93 -28.45 -3.72
N CYS A 31 10.88 -27.57 -2.73
CA CYS A 31 11.16 -26.15 -2.88
C CYS A 31 12.08 -25.67 -1.76
N TRP A 32 12.77 -24.54 -1.99
CA TRP A 32 13.58 -23.93 -0.93
C TRP A 32 12.75 -22.94 -0.10
N LEU A 33 13.14 -22.81 1.17
CA LEU A 33 12.61 -21.85 2.13
C LEU A 33 13.77 -21.15 2.82
N ASP A 34 13.82 -19.84 2.72
CA ASP A 34 14.81 -19.02 3.39
C ASP A 34 14.17 -18.25 4.56
N VAL A 35 14.92 -18.12 5.64
CA VAL A 35 14.53 -17.32 6.80
C VAL A 35 15.52 -16.17 6.94
N TYR A 36 15.00 -14.94 7.03
CA TYR A 36 15.78 -13.72 7.19
C TYR A 36 15.45 -13.08 8.53
N GLU A 37 16.49 -12.57 9.17
CA GLU A 37 16.40 -11.68 10.32
C GLU A 37 16.56 -10.24 9.86
N ARG A 38 15.64 -9.37 10.26
CA ARG A 38 15.72 -7.93 10.02
C ARG A 38 15.54 -7.15 11.30
N THR A 39 16.35 -6.13 11.47
CA THR A 39 16.28 -5.20 12.61
C THR A 39 16.20 -3.79 12.06
N VAL A 40 15.16 -3.06 12.47
CA VAL A 40 15.00 -1.64 12.17
C VAL A 40 15.47 -0.83 13.38
N LYS A 41 16.48 0.02 13.21
CA LYS A 41 16.95 0.94 14.23
C LYS A 41 16.50 2.35 13.89
N ILE A 42 15.74 2.96 14.78
CA ILE A 42 15.29 4.34 14.65
C ILE A 42 16.26 5.22 15.45
N SER A 43 16.93 6.18 14.81
CA SER A 43 17.74 7.18 15.48
C SER A 43 16.88 8.39 15.77
N SER A 44 16.59 8.66 17.03
CA SER A 44 16.04 9.94 17.46
C SER A 44 17.18 10.91 17.75
N SER A 45 17.18 12.07 17.15
CA SER A 45 18.16 13.13 17.43
C SER A 45 17.83 13.86 18.74
N GLU A 46 17.93 13.17 19.89
CA GLU A 46 18.03 13.82 21.18
C GLU A 46 19.49 13.99 21.57
N SER A 47 20.25 14.86 20.92
CA SER A 47 21.46 15.42 21.52
C SER A 47 22.03 16.56 20.70
N GLN A 48 22.00 17.71 21.36
CA GLN A 48 22.90 18.85 21.22
C GLN A 48 22.56 19.94 20.20
N GLU A 49 22.29 21.11 20.82
CA GLU A 49 22.44 22.49 20.33
C GLU A 49 21.53 22.93 19.19
N LEU A 50 20.64 23.85 19.58
CA LEU A 50 19.93 24.85 18.76
C LEU A 50 20.66 25.09 17.42
N ASP A 51 20.16 24.53 16.31
CA ASP A 51 20.08 25.10 14.99
C ASP A 51 19.90 24.12 13.81
N GLN A 52 19.91 22.80 13.99
CA GLN A 52 19.55 21.87 12.91
C GLN A 52 18.88 20.61 13.48
N GLN A 53 17.56 20.55 13.46
CA GLN A 53 16.81 19.31 13.68
C GLN A 53 16.99 18.43 12.45
N THR A 54 17.86 17.43 12.53
CA THR A 54 17.90 16.36 11.54
C THR A 54 16.67 15.47 11.77
N PRO A 55 15.88 15.17 10.73
CA PRO A 55 14.74 14.30 10.86
C PRO A 55 15.15 12.90 11.38
N PRO A 56 14.25 12.19 12.10
CA PRO A 56 14.53 10.83 12.53
C PRO A 56 14.79 9.95 11.31
N SER A 57 15.76 9.09 11.39
CA SER A 57 16.11 8.17 10.30
C SER A 57 16.09 6.72 10.77
N ALA A 58 15.64 5.80 9.92
CA ALA A 58 15.66 4.39 10.18
C ALA A 58 16.77 3.71 9.39
N VAL A 59 17.52 2.82 10.06
CA VAL A 59 18.52 1.97 9.41
C VAL A 59 18.08 0.53 9.52
N VAL A 60 17.97 -0.14 8.37
CA VAL A 60 17.55 -1.54 8.27
C VAL A 60 18.79 -2.44 8.13
N HIS A 61 18.95 -3.37 9.06
CA HIS A 61 19.94 -4.43 8.97
C HIS A 61 19.27 -5.74 8.58
N SER A 62 19.77 -6.41 7.55
CA SER A 62 19.27 -7.72 7.10
C SER A 62 20.37 -8.76 7.21
N ARG A 63 20.04 -9.94 7.76
CA ARG A 63 20.94 -11.09 7.83
C ARG A 63 20.18 -12.34 7.39
N PRO A 64 20.76 -13.17 6.49
CA PRO A 64 20.24 -14.52 6.27
C PRO A 64 20.41 -15.32 7.56
N SER A 65 19.35 -15.95 8.05
CA SER A 65 19.37 -16.75 9.27
C SER A 65 19.53 -18.22 8.98
N SER A 66 18.71 -18.75 8.08
CA SER A 66 18.69 -20.19 7.77
C SER A 66 18.10 -20.45 6.40
N GLN A 67 18.58 -21.52 5.75
CA GLN A 67 18.07 -22.00 4.48
C GLN A 67 17.63 -23.46 4.62
N PHE A 68 16.44 -23.78 4.13
CA PHE A 68 15.83 -25.09 4.24
C PHE A 68 15.37 -25.59 2.86
N GLN A 69 15.28 -26.90 2.72
CA GLN A 69 14.65 -27.54 1.59
C GLN A 69 13.39 -28.25 2.08
N LEU A 70 12.23 -27.86 1.56
CA LEU A 70 10.94 -28.44 1.87
C LEU A 70 10.64 -29.57 0.89
N GLN A 71 10.21 -30.74 1.37
CA GLN A 71 9.68 -31.80 0.52
C GLN A 71 8.15 -31.72 0.51
N LEU A 72 7.58 -31.46 -0.65
CA LEU A 72 6.15 -31.22 -0.83
C LEU A 72 5.34 -32.53 -0.87
N SER A 73 5.99 -33.66 -1.14
CA SER A 73 5.34 -34.96 -1.35
C SER A 73 5.28 -35.88 -0.11
N ALA A 74 5.86 -35.47 1.03
CA ALA A 74 5.83 -36.27 2.25
C ALA A 74 5.64 -35.40 3.49
N PRO A 75 4.89 -35.88 4.53
CA PRO A 75 4.87 -35.16 5.80
C PRO A 75 6.30 -35.12 6.34
N SER A 76 6.79 -33.89 6.57
CA SER A 76 8.16 -33.63 6.97
C SER A 76 8.48 -34.35 8.28
N GLN A 77 9.23 -35.45 8.19
CA GLN A 77 9.93 -36.01 9.34
C GLN A 77 11.13 -35.12 9.63
N GLY A 78 11.19 -34.58 10.84
CA GLY A 78 12.18 -33.60 11.28
C GLY A 78 13.60 -33.98 10.92
N LEU A 79 14.25 -33.16 10.11
CA LEU A 79 15.69 -33.10 10.02
C LEU A 79 16.22 -32.62 11.37
N GLU A 80 17.27 -33.26 11.92
CA GLU A 80 18.02 -32.80 13.09
C GLU A 80 18.80 -31.54 12.77
N SER A 81 18.10 -30.42 12.63
CA SER A 81 18.65 -29.09 12.48
C SER A 81 18.37 -28.33 13.80
N PRO A 82 19.17 -27.33 14.18
CA PRO A 82 18.89 -26.50 15.34
C PRO A 82 17.53 -25.78 15.24
N HIS A 83 16.92 -25.80 14.06
CA HIS A 83 15.61 -25.25 13.76
C HIS A 83 14.68 -26.35 13.26
N LEU A 84 13.45 -26.35 13.73
CA LEU A 84 12.43 -27.29 13.29
C LEU A 84 11.53 -26.61 12.25
N VAL A 85 11.44 -27.19 11.07
CA VAL A 85 10.50 -26.75 10.01
C VAL A 85 9.39 -27.78 9.89
N GLN A 86 8.15 -27.32 9.89
CA GLN A 86 6.97 -28.15 9.77
C GLN A 86 6.00 -27.58 8.75
N ILE A 87 5.47 -28.44 7.88
CA ILE A 87 4.33 -28.12 7.04
C ILE A 87 3.08 -28.45 7.86
N MET A 88 2.29 -27.43 8.20
CA MET A 88 1.08 -27.55 9.01
C MET A 88 -0.14 -27.91 8.17
N GLY A 89 -0.14 -27.54 6.91
CA GLY A 89 -1.18 -27.84 5.94
C GLY A 89 -0.72 -27.55 4.54
N GLN A 90 -1.22 -28.28 3.57
CA GLN A 90 -0.91 -28.10 2.15
C GLN A 90 -2.10 -28.51 1.31
N GLU A 91 -2.39 -27.70 0.30
CA GLU A 91 -3.28 -27.99 -0.82
C GLU A 91 -2.61 -27.49 -2.11
N ASP A 92 -3.20 -27.72 -3.27
CA ASP A 92 -2.63 -27.38 -4.58
C ASP A 92 -2.21 -25.90 -4.70
N LEU A 93 -2.89 -25.00 -4.01
CA LEU A 93 -2.69 -23.55 -4.14
C LEU A 93 -2.24 -22.87 -2.84
N TRP A 94 -2.07 -23.59 -1.74
CA TRP A 94 -1.54 -22.99 -0.51
C TRP A 94 -0.71 -23.99 0.30
N ILE A 95 0.25 -23.47 1.02
CA ILE A 95 1.09 -24.20 1.97
C ILE A 95 1.28 -23.36 3.24
N ASP A 96 1.04 -23.99 4.39
CA ASP A 96 1.21 -23.39 5.70
C ASP A 96 2.48 -23.92 6.33
N VAL A 97 3.46 -23.05 6.50
CA VAL A 97 4.80 -23.40 6.99
C VAL A 97 5.03 -22.79 8.36
N GLN A 98 5.47 -23.64 9.29
CA GLN A 98 5.93 -23.21 10.60
C GLN A 98 7.42 -23.49 10.76
N VAL A 99 8.16 -22.50 11.26
CA VAL A 99 9.57 -22.64 11.63
C VAL A 99 9.76 -22.27 13.09
N ASP A 100 10.32 -23.18 13.87
CA ASP A 100 10.71 -22.94 15.26
C ASP A 100 12.20 -22.60 15.29
N LEU A 101 12.53 -21.33 15.54
CA LEU A 101 13.90 -20.82 15.66
C LEU A 101 14.35 -20.90 17.12
N LYS A 102 15.51 -21.50 17.38
CA LYS A 102 16.13 -21.49 18.71
C LYS A 102 16.96 -20.22 18.85
N ALA A 103 16.56 -19.34 19.75
CA ALA A 103 17.37 -18.19 20.12
C ALA A 103 18.54 -18.60 21.02
N SER A 104 19.57 -17.74 21.09
CA SER A 104 20.78 -17.98 21.90
C SER A 104 20.52 -18.08 23.41
N ASP A 105 19.37 -17.61 23.87
CA ASP A 105 18.95 -17.62 25.29
C ASP A 105 18.06 -18.82 25.66
N ALA A 106 18.00 -19.86 24.82
CA ALA A 106 17.15 -21.03 24.94
C ALA A 106 15.64 -20.77 24.77
N SER A 107 15.23 -19.55 24.42
CA SER A 107 13.85 -19.29 23.99
C SER A 107 13.62 -19.85 22.58
N THR A 108 12.40 -20.26 22.30
CA THR A 108 12.01 -20.72 20.97
C THR A 108 11.04 -19.69 20.39
N MET A 109 11.44 -19.05 19.30
CA MET A 109 10.55 -18.19 18.53
C MET A 109 9.87 -19.03 17.44
N ARG A 110 8.55 -18.90 17.33
CA ARG A 110 7.75 -19.61 16.34
C ARG A 110 7.29 -18.64 15.28
N LEU A 111 7.67 -18.91 14.04
CA LEU A 111 7.20 -18.21 12.84
C LEU A 111 6.19 -19.11 12.12
N ARG A 112 5.12 -18.51 11.62
CA ARG A 112 4.13 -19.19 10.80
C ARG A 112 3.66 -18.29 9.69
N THR A 113 3.75 -18.77 8.46
CA THR A 113 3.32 -18.02 7.28
C THR A 113 2.61 -18.96 6.31
N VAL A 114 1.50 -18.50 5.78
CA VAL A 114 0.76 -19.18 4.72
C VAL A 114 1.23 -18.60 3.38
N PHE A 115 1.77 -19.45 2.51
CA PHE A 115 2.11 -19.08 1.14
C PHE A 115 0.97 -19.52 0.23
N GLN A 116 0.49 -18.61 -0.61
CA GLN A 116 -0.65 -18.84 -1.47
C GLN A 116 -0.30 -18.52 -2.92
N ALA A 117 -0.56 -19.48 -3.81
CA ALA A 117 -0.49 -19.29 -5.26
C ALA A 117 -1.79 -18.66 -5.79
N PRO A 118 -1.77 -17.99 -6.96
CA PRO A 118 -2.96 -17.39 -7.54
C PRO A 118 -3.95 -18.47 -7.99
N ASN A 119 -5.22 -18.27 -7.67
CA ASN A 119 -6.30 -19.16 -8.10
C ASN A 119 -6.63 -19.00 -9.59
N GLU A 120 -6.43 -17.82 -10.13
CA GLU A 120 -6.76 -17.48 -11.51
C GLU A 120 -5.84 -16.38 -12.02
N THR A 121 -5.42 -16.48 -13.26
CA THR A 121 -4.65 -15.46 -13.97
C THR A 121 -5.46 -14.97 -15.16
N VAL A 122 -5.45 -13.65 -15.40
CA VAL A 122 -6.15 -13.02 -16.50
C VAL A 122 -5.12 -12.33 -17.40
N ASP A 123 -5.03 -12.75 -18.64
CA ASP A 123 -4.14 -12.13 -19.63
C ASP A 123 -4.75 -10.80 -20.10
N VAL A 124 -3.98 -9.73 -19.97
CA VAL A 124 -4.37 -8.42 -20.49
C VAL A 124 -3.93 -8.31 -21.93
N PRO A 125 -4.85 -8.13 -22.91
CA PRO A 125 -4.50 -8.07 -24.31
C PRO A 125 -3.66 -6.83 -24.60
N VAL A 126 -2.58 -7.03 -25.38
CA VAL A 126 -1.74 -5.93 -25.86
C VAL A 126 -2.54 -5.09 -26.86
N VAL A 127 -2.78 -3.82 -26.54
CA VAL A 127 -3.49 -2.88 -27.41
C VAL A 127 -2.45 -2.16 -28.25
N GLY A 128 -2.46 -2.37 -29.57
CA GLY A 128 -1.63 -1.56 -30.48
C GLY A 128 -0.66 -2.30 -31.39
N GLY A 129 -0.58 -3.62 -31.35
CA GLY A 129 0.18 -4.40 -32.35
C GLY A 129 1.70 -4.24 -32.32
N ALA A 130 2.27 -3.56 -31.35
CA ALA A 130 3.69 -3.56 -31.06
C ALA A 130 3.95 -4.58 -29.94
N GLU A 131 5.03 -5.32 -30.03
CA GLU A 131 5.55 -6.20 -28.96
C GLU A 131 6.02 -5.40 -27.73
N ALA A 132 5.47 -4.22 -27.50
CA ALA A 132 5.80 -3.40 -26.36
C ALA A 132 5.18 -4.01 -25.10
N LEU A 133 6.02 -4.37 -24.15
CA LEU A 133 5.67 -4.89 -22.86
C LEU A 133 4.80 -3.87 -22.12
N LEU A 134 3.51 -4.14 -22.00
CA LEU A 134 2.58 -3.30 -21.28
C LEU A 134 2.92 -3.35 -19.78
N GLN A 135 3.43 -2.24 -19.26
CA GLN A 135 3.56 -2.07 -17.82
C GLN A 135 2.22 -1.60 -17.27
N LEU A 136 1.72 -2.32 -16.30
CA LEU A 136 0.49 -1.92 -15.64
C LEU A 136 0.84 -1.07 -14.39
N HIS A 137 0.25 0.06 -14.09
CA HIS A 137 0.53 0.96 -12.95
C HIS A 137 -0.62 1.06 -11.96
N ALA A 138 -1.83 0.78 -12.38
CA ALA A 138 -3.00 0.90 -11.55
C ALA A 138 -3.95 -0.27 -11.71
N VAL A 139 -4.59 -0.67 -10.63
CA VAL A 139 -5.72 -1.59 -10.63
C VAL A 139 -6.70 -1.18 -9.55
N ASP A 140 -7.98 -1.21 -9.86
CA ASP A 140 -9.04 -1.08 -8.86
C ASP A 140 -10.24 -1.95 -9.24
N VAL A 141 -11.05 -2.30 -8.25
CA VAL A 141 -12.22 -3.16 -8.40
C VAL A 141 -13.45 -2.39 -7.96
N SER A 142 -14.52 -2.49 -8.74
CA SER A 142 -15.80 -1.87 -8.37
C SER A 142 -16.35 -2.47 -7.08
N LYS A 143 -17.11 -1.67 -6.32
CA LYS A 143 -17.67 -2.08 -5.04
C LYS A 143 -18.60 -3.30 -5.13
N ASP A 144 -19.22 -3.51 -6.29
CA ASP A 144 -20.07 -4.66 -6.60
C ASP A 144 -19.27 -5.88 -7.15
N GLU A 145 -17.93 -5.80 -7.16
CA GLU A 145 -16.98 -6.82 -7.67
C GLU A 145 -17.19 -7.23 -9.13
N ARG A 146 -17.98 -6.47 -9.86
CA ARG A 146 -18.29 -6.79 -11.25
C ARG A 146 -17.22 -6.31 -12.21
N PHE A 147 -16.69 -5.11 -12.00
CA PHE A 147 -15.74 -4.49 -12.90
C PHE A 147 -14.37 -4.33 -12.28
N VAL A 148 -13.35 -4.53 -13.10
CA VAL A 148 -11.94 -4.25 -12.76
C VAL A 148 -11.43 -3.24 -13.77
N VAL A 149 -10.83 -2.14 -13.30
CA VAL A 149 -10.12 -1.18 -14.13
C VAL A 149 -8.63 -1.42 -14.01
N ILE A 150 -7.93 -1.32 -15.13
CA ILE A 150 -6.49 -1.53 -15.23
C ILE A 150 -5.90 -0.35 -15.99
N GLY A 151 -4.94 0.33 -15.38
CA GLY A 151 -4.15 1.40 -15.98
C GLY A 151 -2.71 0.94 -16.24
N GLY A 152 -2.11 1.38 -17.32
CA GLY A 152 -0.75 0.98 -17.69
C GLY A 152 0.00 2.02 -18.50
N SER A 153 1.16 1.61 -19.04
CA SER A 153 2.02 2.46 -19.86
C SER A 153 1.34 2.90 -21.15
N ASP A 154 1.88 3.95 -21.76
CA ASP A 154 1.45 4.49 -23.05
C ASP A 154 -0.06 4.85 -23.13
N GLY A 155 -0.65 5.26 -22.02
CA GLY A 155 -2.07 5.61 -21.93
C GLY A 155 -3.00 4.42 -21.99
N ALA A 156 -2.50 3.20 -21.83
CA ALA A 156 -3.32 2.01 -21.79
C ALA A 156 -4.23 2.03 -20.56
N CYS A 157 -5.51 1.98 -20.79
CA CYS A 157 -6.52 1.86 -19.75
C CYS A 157 -7.62 0.92 -20.24
N MET A 158 -7.96 -0.05 -19.41
CA MET A 158 -8.92 -1.09 -19.77
C MET A 158 -9.90 -1.35 -18.63
N LEU A 159 -11.12 -1.66 -18.99
CA LEU A 159 -12.15 -2.11 -18.09
C LEU A 159 -12.50 -3.56 -18.41
N TRP A 160 -12.46 -4.40 -17.40
CA TRP A 160 -12.82 -5.82 -17.50
C TRP A 160 -14.10 -6.10 -16.72
N ASP A 161 -15.05 -6.83 -17.35
CA ASP A 161 -16.26 -7.31 -16.69
C ASP A 161 -16.04 -8.76 -16.21
N SER A 162 -15.99 -8.98 -14.90
CA SER A 162 -15.75 -10.30 -14.29
C SER A 162 -16.86 -11.32 -14.60
N GLN A 163 -18.07 -10.87 -14.90
CA GLN A 163 -19.19 -11.74 -15.26
C GLN A 163 -19.14 -12.14 -16.74
N ASN A 164 -18.67 -11.22 -17.60
CA ASN A 164 -18.51 -11.46 -19.03
C ASN A 164 -17.02 -11.53 -19.40
N ARG A 165 -16.37 -12.60 -18.95
CA ARG A 165 -14.90 -12.79 -18.99
C ARG A 165 -14.23 -12.61 -20.36
N ALA A 166 -15.00 -12.59 -21.44
CA ALA A 166 -14.47 -12.51 -22.81
C ALA A 166 -14.20 -11.08 -23.29
N GLN A 167 -14.57 -10.03 -22.57
CA GLN A 167 -14.54 -8.67 -23.10
C GLN A 167 -13.81 -7.70 -22.18
N MET A 168 -12.62 -7.27 -22.62
CA MET A 168 -11.95 -6.08 -22.09
C MET A 168 -12.31 -4.87 -22.94
N LEU A 169 -12.84 -3.82 -22.29
CA LEU A 169 -13.22 -2.58 -22.94
C LEU A 169 -12.09 -1.55 -22.81
N PRO A 170 -11.43 -1.13 -23.91
CA PRO A 170 -10.39 -0.12 -23.83
C PRO A 170 -10.99 1.29 -23.58
N LEU A 171 -10.47 2.00 -22.59
CA LEU A 171 -10.77 3.38 -22.28
C LEU A 171 -9.74 4.28 -22.98
N LYS A 172 -10.04 4.68 -24.21
CA LYS A 172 -9.08 5.41 -25.06
C LYS A 172 -9.08 6.90 -24.82
N GLY A 173 -7.92 7.48 -24.53
CA GLY A 173 -7.82 8.92 -24.39
C GLY A 173 -6.56 9.44 -23.74
N HIS A 174 -6.03 8.79 -22.71
CA HIS A 174 -4.72 9.13 -22.16
C HIS A 174 -3.62 8.90 -23.19
N VAL A 175 -2.56 9.70 -23.13
CA VAL A 175 -1.43 9.66 -24.07
C VAL A 175 -0.09 9.37 -23.40
N ALA A 176 -0.11 9.24 -22.08
CA ALA A 176 1.02 8.83 -21.24
C ALA A 176 0.52 7.85 -20.17
N ASP A 177 1.41 7.30 -19.40
CA ASP A 177 1.14 6.27 -18.39
C ASP A 177 -0.02 6.65 -17.48
N VAL A 178 -0.93 5.70 -17.27
CA VAL A 178 -2.05 5.81 -16.34
C VAL A 178 -1.56 5.31 -14.98
N THR A 179 -1.24 6.22 -14.08
CA THR A 179 -0.61 5.97 -12.79
C THR A 179 -1.59 5.51 -11.72
N SER A 180 -2.80 6.05 -11.76
CA SER A 180 -3.84 5.75 -10.77
C SER A 180 -5.21 5.59 -11.42
N ALA A 181 -6.01 4.69 -10.87
CA ALA A 181 -7.39 4.44 -11.29
C ALA A 181 -8.23 4.08 -10.05
N ARG A 182 -9.44 4.66 -9.93
CA ARG A 182 -10.36 4.41 -8.83
C ARG A 182 -11.80 4.36 -9.33
N PHE A 183 -12.56 3.40 -8.82
CA PHE A 183 -14.02 3.40 -9.01
C PHE A 183 -14.68 4.42 -8.09
N PHE A 184 -15.71 5.04 -8.59
CA PHE A 184 -16.66 5.76 -7.74
C PHE A 184 -17.49 4.75 -6.93
N PRO A 185 -18.00 5.15 -5.75
CA PRO A 185 -18.83 4.26 -4.91
C PRO A 185 -20.08 3.72 -5.60
N SER A 186 -20.50 4.35 -6.70
CA SER A 186 -21.62 3.88 -7.53
C SER A 186 -21.33 2.63 -8.36
N SER A 187 -20.05 2.22 -8.48
CA SER A 187 -19.59 1.14 -9.38
C SER A 187 -19.85 1.39 -10.87
N GLN A 188 -20.33 2.58 -11.25
CA GLN A 188 -20.72 2.92 -12.63
C GLN A 188 -19.75 3.90 -13.31
N VAL A 189 -18.83 4.46 -12.55
CA VAL A 189 -17.92 5.52 -13.00
C VAL A 189 -16.51 5.20 -12.51
N VAL A 190 -15.53 5.50 -13.34
CA VAL A 190 -14.09 5.33 -13.07
C VAL A 190 -13.40 6.69 -13.17
N LEU A 191 -12.52 7.00 -12.25
CA LEU A 191 -11.58 8.11 -12.28
C LEU A 191 -10.20 7.56 -12.62
N THR A 192 -9.49 8.22 -13.52
CA THR A 192 -8.09 7.88 -13.85
C THR A 192 -7.22 9.12 -13.79
N GLY A 193 -5.99 8.95 -13.29
CA GLY A 193 -4.91 9.93 -13.32
C GLY A 193 -3.78 9.46 -14.23
N SER A 194 -3.10 10.38 -14.93
CA SER A 194 -2.04 10.03 -15.88
C SER A 194 -0.89 11.04 -15.86
N LEU A 195 0.27 10.56 -16.28
CA LEU A 195 1.44 11.40 -16.54
C LEU A 195 1.22 12.37 -17.72
N ASP A 196 0.06 12.32 -18.41
CA ASP A 196 -0.34 13.35 -19.40
C ASP A 196 -0.91 14.62 -18.75
N PHE A 197 -0.77 14.78 -17.41
CA PHE A 197 -1.21 15.91 -16.57
C PHE A 197 -2.72 16.06 -16.46
N THR A 198 -3.48 15.07 -16.90
CA THR A 198 -4.94 15.11 -16.88
C THR A 198 -5.54 13.99 -16.02
N LEU A 199 -6.71 14.29 -15.46
CA LEU A 199 -7.59 13.28 -14.94
C LEU A 199 -8.73 13.08 -15.93
N ARG A 200 -9.25 11.85 -16.00
CA ARG A 200 -10.41 11.53 -16.81
C ARG A 200 -11.46 10.76 -16.02
N ILE A 201 -12.71 11.05 -16.31
CA ILE A 201 -13.86 10.39 -15.73
C ILE A 201 -14.54 9.59 -16.83
N TRP A 202 -14.72 8.29 -16.59
CA TRP A 202 -15.26 7.34 -17.55
C TRP A 202 -16.50 6.66 -17.01
N SER A 203 -17.44 6.37 -17.91
CA SER A 203 -18.52 5.43 -17.59
C SER A 203 -18.03 3.98 -17.79
N VAL A 204 -18.64 3.02 -17.10
CA VAL A 204 -18.37 1.58 -17.33
C VAL A 204 -18.76 1.10 -18.74
N GLN A 205 -19.41 1.94 -19.56
CA GLN A 205 -19.65 1.71 -20.97
C GLN A 205 -18.50 2.19 -21.88
N GLY A 206 -17.41 2.72 -21.28
CA GLY A 206 -16.22 3.17 -22.01
C GLY A 206 -16.26 4.60 -22.54
N GLN A 207 -17.28 5.39 -22.16
CA GLN A 207 -17.40 6.78 -22.59
C GLN A 207 -16.63 7.69 -21.65
N CYS A 208 -15.78 8.57 -22.20
CA CYS A 208 -15.14 9.64 -21.44
C CYS A 208 -16.18 10.74 -21.17
N ALA A 209 -16.58 10.89 -19.91
CA ALA A 209 -17.57 11.86 -19.49
C ALA A 209 -16.96 13.25 -19.21
N ALA A 210 -15.71 13.30 -18.71
CA ALA A 210 -15.03 14.53 -18.37
C ALA A 210 -13.49 14.40 -18.48
N VAL A 211 -12.84 15.52 -18.77
CA VAL A 211 -11.37 15.65 -18.74
C VAL A 211 -11.00 16.85 -17.88
N LEU A 212 -10.39 16.58 -16.72
CA LEU A 212 -9.99 17.60 -15.77
C LEU A 212 -8.54 18.00 -16.05
N LYS A 213 -8.32 19.31 -16.27
CA LYS A 213 -7.01 19.86 -16.63
C LYS A 213 -6.62 20.96 -15.65
N GLY A 214 -5.41 20.89 -15.09
CA GLY A 214 -4.94 21.90 -14.14
C GLY A 214 -3.63 21.56 -13.45
N HIS A 215 -3.20 20.28 -13.45
CA HIS A 215 -1.85 19.91 -13.07
C HIS A 215 -0.83 20.40 -14.09
N ARG A 216 0.37 20.73 -13.62
CA ARG A 216 1.54 21.13 -14.41
C ARG A 216 2.62 20.06 -14.46
N GLY A 217 2.44 18.97 -13.73
CA GLY A 217 3.24 17.76 -13.69
C GLY A 217 2.37 16.52 -13.83
N GLY A 218 3.00 15.35 -13.88
CA GLY A 218 2.30 14.06 -13.93
C GLY A 218 1.39 13.88 -12.71
N VAL A 219 0.20 13.37 -12.93
CA VAL A 219 -0.70 12.96 -11.84
C VAL A 219 -0.19 11.60 -11.31
N GLU A 220 0.08 11.53 -10.02
CA GLU A 220 0.60 10.32 -9.37
C GLU A 220 -0.53 9.49 -8.75
N ASP A 221 -1.42 10.12 -7.99
CA ASP A 221 -2.55 9.40 -7.38
C ASP A 221 -3.84 10.22 -7.40
N VAL A 222 -4.96 9.51 -7.29
CA VAL A 222 -6.30 10.09 -7.25
C VAL A 222 -7.15 9.45 -6.15
N ALA A 223 -8.05 10.25 -5.57
CA ALA A 223 -9.01 9.79 -4.58
C ALA A 223 -10.40 10.35 -4.80
N VAL A 224 -11.43 9.58 -4.44
CA VAL A 224 -12.83 9.98 -4.56
C VAL A 224 -13.35 10.45 -3.20
N VAL A 225 -13.96 11.64 -3.16
CA VAL A 225 -14.52 12.20 -1.93
C VAL A 225 -16.00 11.83 -1.80
N GLY A 226 -16.35 11.16 -0.71
CA GLY A 226 -17.74 10.75 -0.44
C GLY A 226 -18.38 9.99 -1.59
N ARG A 227 -19.50 10.49 -2.13
CA ARG A 227 -20.18 9.88 -3.29
C ARG A 227 -19.59 10.25 -4.65
N GLY A 228 -18.54 11.09 -4.66
CA GLY A 228 -17.82 11.44 -5.87
C GLY A 228 -18.32 12.69 -6.59
N ARG A 229 -18.95 13.63 -5.88
CA ARG A 229 -19.20 14.97 -6.44
C ARG A 229 -17.90 15.76 -6.55
N ASN A 230 -16.96 15.47 -5.66
CA ASN A 230 -15.60 15.99 -5.67
C ASN A 230 -14.59 14.83 -5.74
N VAL A 231 -13.46 15.10 -6.34
CA VAL A 231 -12.32 14.18 -6.40
C VAL A 231 -11.04 14.92 -6.06
N LEU A 232 -10.06 14.19 -5.55
CA LEU A 232 -8.73 14.69 -5.22
C LEU A 232 -7.72 14.09 -6.17
N SER A 233 -6.65 14.84 -6.43
CA SER A 233 -5.49 14.36 -7.15
C SER A 233 -4.21 14.97 -6.59
N CYS A 234 -3.11 14.28 -6.76
CA CYS A 234 -1.78 14.78 -6.47
C CYS A 234 -0.83 14.49 -7.64
N GLY A 235 0.30 15.17 -7.66
CA GLY A 235 1.24 14.98 -8.75
C GLY A 235 2.65 15.46 -8.47
N THR A 236 3.50 15.26 -9.48
CA THR A 236 4.91 15.66 -9.47
C THR A 236 5.11 17.17 -9.45
N ASP A 237 4.04 17.96 -9.63
CA ASP A 237 4.07 19.42 -9.49
C ASP A 237 4.00 19.90 -8.02
N GLY A 238 4.01 18.95 -7.05
CA GLY A 238 3.93 19.25 -5.62
C GLY A 238 2.56 19.74 -5.17
N LEU A 239 1.54 19.63 -6.02
CA LEU A 239 0.19 20.13 -5.74
C LEU A 239 -0.76 18.97 -5.42
N ILE A 240 -1.63 19.22 -4.46
CA ILE A 240 -2.86 18.47 -4.26
C ILE A 240 -4.01 19.34 -4.73
N GLN A 241 -4.91 18.80 -5.53
CA GLN A 241 -6.04 19.55 -6.09
C GLN A 241 -7.36 18.87 -5.79
N LEU A 242 -8.34 19.66 -5.33
CA LEU A 242 -9.74 19.25 -5.17
C LEU A 242 -10.53 19.75 -6.38
N TRP A 243 -11.25 18.85 -7.03
CA TRP A 243 -12.01 19.13 -8.24
C TRP A 243 -13.50 18.99 -8.01
N SER A 244 -14.28 19.78 -8.71
CA SER A 244 -15.70 19.57 -8.89
C SER A 244 -15.94 18.74 -10.16
N CYS A 245 -16.54 17.55 -10.01
CA CYS A 245 -16.88 16.73 -11.18
C CYS A 245 -17.96 17.36 -12.05
N ALA A 246 -18.80 18.23 -11.49
CA ALA A 246 -19.90 18.87 -12.20
C ALA A 246 -19.42 20.01 -13.12
N THR A 247 -18.54 20.88 -12.60
CA THR A 247 -18.02 22.04 -13.37
C THR A 247 -16.70 21.74 -14.05
N GLN A 248 -16.00 20.66 -13.67
CA GLN A 248 -14.68 20.27 -14.14
C GLN A 248 -13.57 21.26 -13.75
N ASP A 249 -13.84 22.13 -12.76
CA ASP A 249 -12.92 23.12 -12.27
C ASP A 249 -12.24 22.68 -10.97
N VAL A 250 -11.08 23.29 -10.71
CA VAL A 250 -10.39 23.15 -9.43
C VAL A 250 -11.07 24.00 -8.37
N VAL A 251 -11.54 23.38 -7.30
CA VAL A 251 -12.19 24.04 -6.15
C VAL A 251 -11.18 24.52 -5.13
N ALA A 252 -10.13 23.72 -4.87
CA ALA A 252 -9.07 24.03 -3.92
C ALA A 252 -7.73 23.44 -4.36
N LYS A 253 -6.65 24.06 -3.88
CA LYS A 253 -5.28 23.60 -4.08
C LYS A 253 -4.51 23.70 -2.77
N TRP A 254 -3.68 22.70 -2.54
CA TRP A 254 -2.69 22.68 -1.47
C TRP A 254 -1.32 22.46 -2.09
N ALA A 255 -0.34 23.15 -1.56
CA ALA A 255 1.07 22.90 -1.84
C ALA A 255 1.76 22.69 -0.50
N ASN A 256 2.75 21.81 -0.46
CA ASN A 256 3.69 21.78 0.64
C ASN A 256 4.69 22.94 0.51
N ASP A 257 5.32 23.31 1.60
CA ASP A 257 6.23 24.47 1.64
C ASP A 257 7.42 24.31 0.68
N ASP A 258 7.90 23.08 0.51
CA ASP A 258 9.06 22.75 -0.33
C ASP A 258 8.71 22.43 -1.79
N GLN A 259 7.43 22.42 -2.15
CA GLN A 259 6.94 21.97 -3.46
C GLN A 259 7.46 20.56 -3.85
N SER A 260 7.72 19.71 -2.85
CA SER A 260 8.12 18.32 -3.05
C SER A 260 7.03 17.55 -3.76
N PRO A 261 7.34 16.66 -4.72
CA PRO A 261 6.37 15.79 -5.37
C PRO A 261 5.50 15.04 -4.37
N VAL A 262 4.24 14.84 -4.71
CA VAL A 262 3.28 14.09 -3.91
C VAL A 262 2.93 12.79 -4.63
N HIS A 263 3.24 11.65 -4.02
CA HIS A 263 3.14 10.35 -4.69
C HIS A 263 1.86 9.58 -4.38
N CYS A 264 1.27 9.77 -3.21
CA CYS A 264 0.09 9.00 -2.80
C CYS A 264 -0.88 9.81 -1.95
N LEU A 265 -2.15 9.41 -2.00
CA LEU A 265 -3.25 10.03 -1.26
C LEU A 265 -4.06 8.98 -0.50
N SER A 266 -4.49 9.33 0.71
CA SER A 266 -5.48 8.59 1.47
C SER A 266 -6.49 9.54 2.11
N VAL A 267 -7.77 9.26 1.95
CA VAL A 267 -8.86 10.07 2.53
C VAL A 267 -9.55 9.27 3.62
N MET A 268 -9.66 9.85 4.80
CA MET A 268 -10.30 9.27 5.97
C MET A 268 -11.45 10.15 6.46
N ASP A 269 -12.54 9.54 6.91
CA ASP A 269 -13.55 10.23 7.70
C ASP A 269 -12.98 10.49 9.10
N ASP A 270 -13.10 11.73 9.59
CA ASP A 270 -12.58 12.09 10.92
C ASP A 270 -13.48 11.52 12.03
N THR A 271 -13.26 10.26 12.35
CA THR A 271 -13.83 9.60 13.51
C THR A 271 -12.96 9.75 14.76
N ALA A 272 -11.76 10.31 14.59
CA ALA A 272 -10.72 10.39 15.61
C ALA A 272 -10.68 11.72 16.33
N GLN A 273 -11.54 12.66 15.94
CA GLN A 273 -11.49 14.03 16.45
C GLN A 273 -10.12 14.71 16.22
N LEU A 274 -9.48 14.41 15.09
CA LEU A 274 -8.27 15.10 14.66
C LEU A 274 -8.58 16.55 14.29
N LEU A 275 -9.81 16.80 13.84
CA LEU A 275 -10.30 18.11 13.50
C LEU A 275 -10.83 18.78 14.77
N VAL A 276 -10.52 20.06 14.90
CA VAL A 276 -11.01 20.86 16.03
C VAL A 276 -12.55 20.94 15.95
N GLU A 277 -13.23 20.56 17.04
CA GLU A 277 -14.68 20.76 17.16
C GLU A 277 -14.96 22.26 17.05
N GLY A 278 -15.50 22.70 15.94
CA GLY A 278 -15.90 24.06 15.67
C GLY A 278 -16.98 24.09 14.59
N GLU A 279 -17.68 25.22 14.48
CA GLU A 279 -18.51 25.47 13.31
C GLU A 279 -17.61 25.46 12.09
N TYR A 280 -17.65 24.40 11.30
CA TYR A 280 -16.99 24.39 9.99
C TYR A 280 -17.43 25.63 9.21
N PRO A 281 -16.49 26.38 8.62
CA PRO A 281 -16.90 27.46 7.74
C PRO A 281 -17.87 26.89 6.70
N PRO A 282 -18.97 27.59 6.41
CA PRO A 282 -19.90 27.15 5.37
C PRO A 282 -19.07 26.93 4.11
N SER A 283 -19.44 25.88 3.33
CA SER A 283 -18.73 25.60 2.07
C SER A 283 -18.53 26.89 1.30
N THR A 284 -17.29 27.23 1.00
CA THR A 284 -16.95 28.48 0.31
C THR A 284 -17.43 28.47 -1.15
N SER A 285 -17.91 27.34 -1.63
CA SER A 285 -18.37 27.13 -3.00
C SER A 285 -19.55 26.15 -3.03
N GLU A 286 -20.57 26.46 -3.83
CA GLU A 286 -21.67 25.53 -4.15
C GLU A 286 -21.17 24.24 -4.84
N ASN A 287 -19.95 24.27 -5.37
CA ASN A 287 -19.30 23.18 -6.06
C ASN A 287 -18.54 22.22 -5.11
N GLU A 288 -18.55 22.51 -3.80
CA GLU A 288 -17.90 21.70 -2.77
C GLU A 288 -18.94 20.89 -2.00
N ALA A 289 -18.83 19.56 -2.02
CA ALA A 289 -19.77 18.66 -1.39
C ALA A 289 -19.05 17.53 -0.64
N GLU A 290 -19.59 17.17 0.53
CA GLU A 290 -19.14 16.02 1.34
C GLU A 290 -17.65 16.11 1.77
N THR A 291 -17.07 17.33 1.86
CA THR A 291 -15.69 17.56 2.28
C THR A 291 -15.54 17.75 3.78
N GLY A 292 -16.62 18.08 4.49
CA GLY A 292 -16.62 18.25 5.95
C GLY A 292 -16.33 16.95 6.70
N GLY A 293 -15.51 17.02 7.74
CA GLY A 293 -15.15 15.87 8.56
C GLY A 293 -14.25 14.87 7.82
N LYS A 294 -13.47 15.33 6.84
CA LYS A 294 -12.53 14.49 6.11
C LYS A 294 -11.12 15.00 6.25
N VAL A 295 -10.21 14.08 6.58
CA VAL A 295 -8.77 14.33 6.61
C VAL A 295 -8.15 13.62 5.41
N LEU A 296 -7.36 14.36 4.67
CA LEU A 296 -6.53 13.87 3.58
C LEU A 296 -5.12 13.65 4.10
N PHE A 297 -4.55 12.49 3.83
CA PHE A 297 -3.12 12.22 4.03
C PHE A 297 -2.44 12.14 2.67
N ALA A 298 -1.29 12.78 2.56
CA ALA A 298 -0.50 12.86 1.34
C ALA A 298 0.95 12.48 1.65
N GLY A 299 1.48 11.48 0.97
CA GLY A 299 2.88 11.07 1.08
C GLY A 299 3.76 11.83 0.10
N LEU A 300 4.86 12.39 0.61
CA LEU A 300 5.76 13.29 -0.08
C LEU A 300 7.08 12.59 -0.44
N ASP A 301 7.75 13.13 -1.45
CA ASP A 301 9.06 12.66 -1.91
C ASP A 301 10.17 12.89 -0.86
N ASN A 302 10.04 13.92 -0.03
CA ASN A 302 10.97 14.20 1.07
C ASN A 302 10.83 13.25 2.27
N GLY A 303 9.92 12.28 2.21
CA GLY A 303 9.66 11.30 3.27
C GLY A 303 8.62 11.73 4.29
N GLU A 304 8.08 12.93 4.21
CA GLU A 304 7.02 13.41 5.10
C GLU A 304 5.64 12.92 4.66
N THR A 305 4.70 12.89 5.61
CA THR A 305 3.28 12.69 5.32
C THR A 305 2.48 13.86 5.88
N LEU A 306 1.84 14.60 4.99
CA LEU A 306 1.01 15.75 5.32
C LEU A 306 -0.43 15.33 5.55
N GLY A 307 -1.00 15.69 6.71
CA GLY A 307 -2.42 15.55 7.02
C GLY A 307 -3.14 16.89 6.88
N VAL A 308 -4.19 16.96 6.07
CA VAL A 308 -4.93 18.18 5.75
C VAL A 308 -6.41 18.01 5.99
N ASP A 309 -7.05 18.98 6.67
CA ASP A 309 -8.51 19.12 6.64
C ASP A 309 -8.95 19.55 5.24
N VAL A 310 -9.69 18.70 4.57
CA VAL A 310 -10.13 18.94 3.19
C VAL A 310 -11.00 20.18 3.09
N ARG A 311 -11.82 20.48 4.11
CA ARG A 311 -12.74 21.61 4.11
C ARG A 311 -12.14 22.90 4.62
N ALA A 312 -11.46 22.86 5.78
CA ALA A 312 -10.79 24.01 6.35
C ALA A 312 -9.57 24.42 5.50
N ARG A 313 -9.01 23.50 4.73
CA ARG A 313 -7.82 23.71 3.89
C ARG A 313 -6.56 24.01 4.71
N GLU A 314 -6.54 23.54 5.93
CA GLU A 314 -5.44 23.73 6.87
C GLU A 314 -4.72 22.40 7.13
N ALA A 315 -3.41 22.46 7.33
CA ALA A 315 -2.64 21.33 7.79
C ALA A 315 -3.07 20.99 9.24
N VAL A 316 -3.45 19.74 9.46
CA VAL A 316 -3.87 19.22 10.77
C VAL A 316 -2.69 18.60 11.49
N LEU A 317 -1.88 17.88 10.74
CA LEU A 317 -0.68 17.22 11.26
C LEU A 317 0.36 17.06 10.14
N ASN A 318 1.60 17.01 10.56
CA ASN A 318 2.73 16.56 9.72
C ASN A 318 3.42 15.41 10.44
N VAL A 319 3.72 14.35 9.70
CA VAL A 319 4.41 13.18 10.21
C VAL A 319 5.74 13.07 9.49
N ASP A 320 6.83 13.24 10.24
CA ASP A 320 8.17 13.07 9.69
C ASP A 320 8.44 11.60 9.39
N GLY A 321 8.75 11.29 8.15
CA GLY A 321 9.08 9.93 7.73
C GLY A 321 10.40 9.45 8.32
N LEU A 322 10.50 8.15 8.51
CA LEU A 322 11.71 7.49 9.02
C LEU A 322 12.69 7.07 7.91
N ALA A 323 12.25 7.10 6.66
CA ALA A 323 12.96 6.60 5.49
C ALA A 323 12.73 7.55 4.31
N GLY A 324 13.31 7.22 3.16
CA GLY A 324 13.17 8.00 1.93
C GLY A 324 11.73 8.25 1.49
N SER A 325 11.53 8.63 0.24
CA SER A 325 10.25 8.98 -0.36
C SER A 325 9.09 8.06 0.04
N ILE A 326 7.94 8.65 0.41
CA ILE A 326 6.72 7.90 0.72
C ILE A 326 5.99 7.58 -0.59
N THR A 327 6.01 6.30 -0.95
CA THR A 327 5.44 5.80 -2.20
C THR A 327 3.98 5.38 -2.09
N SER A 328 3.53 5.06 -0.87
CA SER A 328 2.15 4.66 -0.63
C SER A 328 1.69 5.00 0.78
N CYS A 329 0.43 5.36 0.94
CA CYS A 329 -0.17 5.58 2.24
C CYS A 329 -1.62 5.10 2.28
N THR A 330 -2.05 4.67 3.45
CA THR A 330 -3.46 4.37 3.72
C THR A 330 -3.80 4.65 5.16
N SER A 331 -4.98 5.18 5.37
CA SER A 331 -5.50 5.50 6.70
C SER A 331 -6.74 4.66 7.00
N THR A 332 -6.90 4.28 8.25
CA THR A 332 -8.06 3.50 8.67
C THR A 332 -8.45 3.81 10.11
N THR A 333 -9.74 3.70 10.36
CA THR A 333 -10.32 3.68 11.70
C THR A 333 -10.66 2.25 12.13
N ALA A 334 -9.92 1.26 11.61
CA ALA A 334 -10.21 -0.15 11.83
C ALA A 334 -10.42 -0.49 13.30
N ASN A 335 -11.54 -1.14 13.57
CA ASN A 335 -11.95 -1.66 14.88
C ASN A 335 -12.15 -0.64 16.01
N ALA A 336 -12.80 0.47 15.68
CA ALA A 336 -13.57 1.30 16.63
C ALA A 336 -12.82 2.10 17.71
N SER A 337 -11.51 2.05 17.84
CA SER A 337 -10.89 2.80 18.93
C SER A 337 -9.63 3.59 18.59
N VAL A 338 -8.85 3.21 17.57
CA VAL A 338 -7.60 3.90 17.25
C VAL A 338 -7.50 4.19 15.75
N PRO A 339 -7.45 5.46 15.36
CA PRO A 339 -7.18 5.83 13.99
C PRO A 339 -5.70 5.58 13.67
N MET A 340 -5.43 4.82 12.64
CA MET A 340 -4.07 4.49 12.23
C MET A 340 -3.78 4.97 10.82
N LEU A 341 -2.54 5.39 10.61
CA LEU A 341 -1.96 5.68 9.31
C LEU A 341 -0.84 4.67 9.04
N PHE A 342 -0.86 4.10 7.86
CA PHE A 342 0.18 3.22 7.34
C PHE A 342 0.88 3.93 6.20
N THR A 343 2.20 4.00 6.24
CA THR A 343 3.00 4.59 5.17
C THR A 343 4.06 3.60 4.71
N GLY A 344 4.22 3.49 3.41
CA GLY A 344 5.24 2.66 2.76
C GLY A 344 6.24 3.53 2.02
N SER A 345 7.52 3.23 2.19
CA SER A 345 8.59 3.99 1.57
C SER A 345 9.26 3.27 0.40
N GLU A 346 10.04 4.03 -0.36
CA GLU A 346 10.90 3.52 -1.42
C GLU A 346 11.95 2.52 -0.90
N ASP A 347 12.39 2.68 0.35
CA ASP A 347 13.36 1.78 1.01
C ASP A 347 12.72 0.48 1.54
N GLY A 348 11.43 0.24 1.30
CA GLY A 348 10.71 -0.95 1.74
C GLY A 348 10.35 -0.95 3.23
N LEU A 349 10.28 0.22 3.85
CA LEU A 349 9.84 0.37 5.22
C LEU A 349 8.34 0.63 5.29
N LEU A 350 7.62 -0.22 6.01
CA LEU A 350 6.23 -0.01 6.41
C LEU A 350 6.22 0.62 7.80
N THR A 351 5.71 1.83 7.93
CA THR A 351 5.53 2.49 9.23
C THR A 351 4.06 2.57 9.61
N VAL A 352 3.79 2.40 10.88
CA VAL A 352 2.44 2.41 11.46
C VAL A 352 2.37 3.49 12.50
N TRP A 353 1.43 4.40 12.35
CA TRP A 353 1.25 5.57 13.20
C TRP A 353 -0.10 5.55 13.91
N ASP A 354 -0.11 5.85 15.21
CA ASP A 354 -1.33 6.25 15.91
C ASP A 354 -1.55 7.75 15.68
N LEU A 355 -2.61 8.10 14.98
CA LEU A 355 -2.90 9.50 14.64
C LEU A 355 -3.19 10.41 15.86
N ARG A 356 -3.38 9.84 17.03
CA ARG A 356 -3.50 10.60 18.28
C ARG A 356 -2.15 10.97 18.88
N HIS A 357 -1.08 10.24 18.50
CA HIS A 357 0.27 10.38 19.02
C HIS A 357 1.29 10.18 17.87
N THR A 358 1.49 11.21 17.08
CA THR A 358 2.34 11.16 15.87
C THR A 358 3.84 11.37 16.12
N GLY A 359 4.26 11.60 17.37
CA GLY A 359 5.66 11.87 17.69
C GLY A 359 6.61 10.68 17.47
N THR A 360 6.09 9.44 17.55
CA THR A 360 6.85 8.21 17.29
C THR A 360 5.94 7.17 16.64
N PRO A 361 6.44 6.40 15.65
CA PRO A 361 5.63 5.33 15.07
C PRO A 361 5.38 4.21 16.09
N LEU A 362 4.23 3.58 15.98
CA LEU A 362 3.92 2.35 16.74
C LEU A 362 4.82 1.20 16.30
N HIS A 363 4.99 1.05 15.01
CA HIS A 363 5.79 0.00 14.42
C HIS A 363 6.54 0.51 13.18
N ALA A 364 7.75 0.01 12.98
CA ALA A 364 8.51 0.17 11.76
C ALA A 364 8.96 -1.23 11.29
N LEU A 365 8.45 -1.66 10.16
CA LEU A 365 8.54 -3.03 9.66
C LEU A 365 9.20 -3.03 8.28
N SER A 366 10.12 -3.94 8.04
CA SER A 366 10.75 -4.06 6.72
C SER A 366 10.92 -5.53 6.34
N ARG A 367 10.17 -5.98 5.33
CA ARG A 367 10.33 -7.33 4.76
C ARG A 367 11.49 -7.40 3.76
N SER A 368 11.57 -6.44 2.87
CA SER A 368 12.61 -6.33 1.85
C SER A 368 13.07 -4.87 1.72
N SER A 369 14.16 -4.63 1.04
CA SER A 369 14.60 -3.27 0.69
C SER A 369 13.95 -2.76 -0.61
N SER A 370 12.95 -3.47 -1.13
CA SER A 370 12.22 -3.09 -2.34
C SER A 370 11.10 -2.12 -1.99
N PRO A 371 10.82 -1.12 -2.83
CA PRO A 371 9.77 -0.14 -2.59
C PRO A 371 8.41 -0.77 -2.26
N ILE A 372 7.65 -0.15 -1.39
CA ILE A 372 6.26 -0.52 -1.11
C ILE A 372 5.35 0.32 -2.01
N HIS A 373 4.91 -0.23 -3.12
CA HIS A 373 4.12 0.49 -4.11
C HIS A 373 2.65 0.66 -3.74
N SER A 374 2.11 -0.21 -2.91
CA SER A 374 0.70 -0.11 -2.52
C SER A 374 0.45 -0.73 -1.15
N ILE A 375 -0.46 -0.11 -0.41
CA ILE A 375 -0.94 -0.60 0.89
C ILE A 375 -2.46 -0.64 0.84
N ALA A 376 -3.05 -1.76 1.27
CA ALA A 376 -4.49 -1.89 1.45
C ALA A 376 -4.81 -2.49 2.81
N VAL A 377 -5.86 -1.99 3.43
CA VAL A 377 -6.34 -2.48 4.73
C VAL A 377 -7.57 -3.33 4.52
N SER A 378 -7.51 -4.57 5.02
CA SER A 378 -8.68 -5.44 5.11
C SER A 378 -9.42 -5.14 6.40
N VAL A 379 -10.65 -4.68 6.28
CA VAL A 379 -11.54 -4.53 7.43
C VAL A 379 -12.22 -5.87 7.66
N PRO A 380 -12.10 -6.47 8.85
CA PRO A 380 -12.75 -7.75 9.15
C PRO A 380 -14.27 -7.63 9.00
N SER A 381 -14.90 -8.70 8.54
CA SER A 381 -16.36 -8.76 8.51
C SER A 381 -16.92 -8.71 9.94
N PRO A 382 -18.19 -8.27 10.13
CA PRO A 382 -18.79 -8.14 11.47
C PRO A 382 -18.80 -9.43 12.29
N ASN A 383 -18.60 -10.57 11.65
CA ASN A 383 -18.62 -11.92 12.27
C ASN A 383 -17.22 -12.43 12.60
N GLU A 384 -16.15 -11.70 12.24
CA GLU A 384 -14.78 -12.08 12.56
C GLU A 384 -14.29 -11.36 13.82
N PRO A 385 -13.37 -11.98 14.59
CA PRO A 385 -12.82 -11.33 15.77
C PRO A 385 -12.11 -10.04 15.39
N ALA A 386 -12.21 -9.01 16.22
CA ALA A 386 -11.64 -7.68 16.01
C ALA A 386 -10.11 -7.68 15.77
N SER A 387 -9.43 -8.78 16.09
CA SER A 387 -8.00 -8.99 15.82
C SER A 387 -7.69 -9.43 14.39
N ALA A 388 -8.70 -9.65 13.55
CA ALA A 388 -8.54 -10.21 12.20
C ALA A 388 -8.25 -9.16 11.11
N GLY A 389 -8.16 -7.89 11.45
CA GLY A 389 -7.73 -6.85 10.50
C GLY A 389 -6.31 -7.12 10.00
N SER A 390 -6.13 -7.17 8.70
CA SER A 390 -4.82 -7.35 8.07
C SER A 390 -4.49 -6.18 7.15
N VAL A 391 -3.22 -5.85 7.09
CA VAL A 391 -2.68 -4.85 6.17
C VAL A 391 -1.91 -5.57 5.09
N TRP A 392 -2.24 -5.31 3.85
CA TRP A 392 -1.58 -5.89 2.70
C TRP A 392 -0.60 -4.90 2.10
N THR A 393 0.60 -5.35 1.78
CA THR A 393 1.64 -4.55 1.14
C THR A 393 2.10 -5.21 -0.15
N ALA A 394 2.21 -4.41 -1.22
CA ALA A 394 2.78 -4.81 -2.48
C ALA A 394 4.19 -4.25 -2.61
N HIS A 395 5.15 -5.11 -2.84
CA HIS A 395 6.57 -4.75 -2.90
C HIS A 395 7.09 -4.79 -4.34
N GLY A 396 8.13 -3.98 -4.61
CA GLY A 396 8.77 -3.90 -5.92
C GLY A 396 9.48 -5.19 -6.36
N ASP A 397 9.78 -6.10 -5.43
CA ASP A 397 10.29 -7.45 -5.72
C ASP A 397 9.21 -8.45 -6.16
N GLY A 398 7.97 -8.00 -6.30
CA GLY A 398 6.83 -8.81 -6.70
C GLY A 398 6.12 -9.53 -5.55
N ALA A 399 6.59 -9.39 -4.33
CA ALA A 399 5.92 -9.97 -3.17
C ALA A 399 4.70 -9.16 -2.75
N CYS A 400 3.63 -9.87 -2.39
CA CYS A 400 2.44 -9.33 -1.75
C CYS A 400 2.28 -10.00 -0.39
N CYS A 401 2.34 -9.22 0.68
CA CYS A 401 2.33 -9.73 2.04
C CYS A 401 1.17 -9.20 2.86
N SER A 402 0.55 -10.06 3.64
CA SER A 402 -0.42 -9.70 4.66
C SER A 402 0.24 -9.63 6.03
N TRP A 403 0.08 -8.48 6.67
CA TRP A 403 0.57 -8.24 8.04
C TRP A 403 -0.58 -8.32 9.01
N SER A 404 -0.34 -8.94 10.16
CA SER A 404 -1.34 -9.09 11.22
C SER A 404 -0.74 -8.80 12.58
N ASN A 405 -1.61 -8.69 13.61
CA ASN A 405 -1.24 -8.54 15.02
C ASN A 405 -0.57 -7.21 15.38
N PHE A 406 -1.05 -6.09 14.83
CA PHE A 406 -0.53 -4.74 15.13
C PHE A 406 -0.70 -4.30 16.59
N GLY A 407 -1.48 -5.01 17.41
CA GLY A 407 -1.63 -4.75 18.83
C GLY A 407 -0.51 -5.32 19.73
N ALA A 408 0.35 -6.19 19.19
CA ALA A 408 1.47 -6.79 19.92
C ALA A 408 2.74 -6.81 19.06
N GLN A 409 3.05 -7.94 18.42
CA GLN A 409 4.18 -8.06 17.49
C GLN A 409 3.65 -8.32 16.08
N PRO A 410 3.68 -7.31 15.18
CA PRO A 410 3.26 -7.51 13.80
C PRO A 410 4.15 -8.53 13.11
N HIS A 411 3.53 -9.39 12.31
CA HIS A 411 4.25 -10.39 11.51
C HIS A 411 3.53 -10.63 10.19
N VAL A 412 4.27 -11.16 9.22
CA VAL A 412 3.69 -11.59 7.94
C VAL A 412 2.91 -12.88 8.16
N SER A 413 1.60 -12.83 8.00
CA SER A 413 0.71 -13.98 8.16
C SER A 413 0.50 -14.75 6.86
N THR A 414 0.45 -14.04 5.73
CA THR A 414 0.25 -14.64 4.41
C THR A 414 1.13 -13.94 3.39
N GLU A 415 1.72 -14.70 2.49
CA GLU A 415 2.45 -14.18 1.35
C GLU A 415 1.87 -14.78 0.06
N LEU A 416 1.57 -13.92 -0.91
CA LEU A 416 1.18 -14.36 -2.23
C LEU A 416 2.43 -14.64 -3.06
N THR A 417 2.50 -15.84 -3.59
CA THR A 417 3.59 -16.31 -4.43
C THR A 417 3.09 -16.61 -5.84
N GLY A 418 4.00 -16.71 -6.78
CA GLY A 418 3.65 -17.13 -8.11
C GLY A 418 4.88 -17.15 -9.02
N PRO A 419 4.81 -17.72 -10.24
CA PRO A 419 5.96 -17.91 -11.09
C PRO A 419 6.76 -16.62 -11.24
N GLN A 420 8.05 -16.71 -10.88
CA GLN A 420 9.00 -15.61 -10.98
C GLN A 420 9.43 -15.47 -12.42
N TYR A 421 8.81 -14.56 -13.13
CA TYR A 421 9.51 -13.91 -14.25
C TYR A 421 9.16 -12.42 -14.12
N ASP A 422 10.05 -11.63 -13.49
CA ASP A 422 10.03 -10.17 -13.41
C ASP A 422 8.66 -9.56 -13.05
N ALA A 423 7.96 -10.17 -12.10
CA ALA A 423 6.65 -9.71 -11.68
C ALA A 423 6.80 -8.64 -10.61
N TRP A 424 6.49 -7.41 -10.96
CA TRP A 424 6.38 -6.30 -10.02
C TRP A 424 4.92 -6.17 -9.58
N CYS A 425 4.63 -6.42 -8.31
CA CYS A 425 3.34 -6.07 -7.75
C CYS A 425 3.35 -4.58 -7.41
N GLN A 426 2.70 -3.74 -8.22
CA GLN A 426 2.70 -2.29 -8.02
C GLN A 426 1.45 -1.77 -7.33
N THR A 427 0.31 -2.42 -7.53
CA THR A 427 -0.94 -2.03 -6.87
C THR A 427 -1.82 -3.24 -6.64
N PHE A 428 -2.63 -3.18 -5.61
CA PHE A 428 -3.74 -4.10 -5.43
C PHE A 428 -4.94 -3.38 -4.80
N SER A 429 -6.11 -3.92 -5.02
CA SER A 429 -7.33 -3.51 -4.36
C SER A 429 -7.87 -4.70 -3.56
N PHE A 430 -8.31 -4.44 -2.34
CA PHE A 430 -8.92 -5.45 -1.49
C PHE A 430 -10.37 -5.09 -1.24
N GLN A 431 -11.29 -5.93 -1.73
CA GLN A 431 -12.72 -5.77 -1.50
C GLN A 431 -13.37 -7.12 -1.17
N LEU A 432 -14.24 -7.12 -0.16
CA LEU A 432 -15.09 -8.26 0.23
C LEU A 432 -14.34 -9.61 0.33
N GLY A 433 -13.10 -9.59 0.84
CA GLY A 433 -12.30 -10.82 1.04
C GLY A 433 -11.58 -11.34 -0.20
N ARG A 434 -11.60 -10.60 -1.32
CA ARG A 434 -10.82 -10.92 -2.51
C ARG A 434 -9.68 -9.94 -2.70
N LEU A 435 -8.50 -10.46 -2.93
CA LEU A 435 -7.32 -9.68 -3.25
C LEU A 435 -7.08 -9.71 -4.75
N TRP A 436 -7.00 -8.53 -5.34
CA TRP A 436 -6.62 -8.32 -6.72
C TRP A 436 -5.22 -7.75 -6.75
N CYS A 437 -4.26 -8.58 -7.16
CA CYS A 437 -2.86 -8.20 -7.30
C CYS A 437 -2.50 -8.13 -8.77
N ARG A 438 -1.67 -7.16 -9.08
CA ARG A 438 -1.19 -6.93 -10.42
C ARG A 438 0.23 -7.45 -10.60
N ARG A 439 0.47 -8.13 -11.73
CA ARG A 439 1.78 -8.57 -12.18
C ARG A 439 2.19 -7.90 -13.49
N LYS A 440 3.46 -7.56 -13.58
CA LYS A 440 4.12 -7.26 -14.83
C LYS A 440 4.58 -8.58 -15.46
N TRP A 441 4.14 -8.87 -16.68
CA TRP A 441 4.69 -9.96 -17.49
C TRP A 441 5.83 -9.40 -18.32
N LEU A 442 7.01 -9.97 -18.21
CA LEU A 442 8.05 -9.90 -19.23
C LEU A 442 7.92 -11.17 -20.06
N ALA A 443 7.73 -11.00 -21.36
CA ALA A 443 7.75 -12.08 -22.32
C ALA A 443 9.20 -12.55 -22.58
#